data_34ac0aa0942b3c061edc37e55952bc96
#
_entry.id   34ac0aa0942b3c061edc37e55952bc96
#
_cell.length_a   1.000
_cell.length_b   1.000
_cell.length_c   1.000
_cell.angle_alpha   90.00
_cell.angle_beta   90.00
_cell.angle_gamma   90.00
#
_symmetry.space_group_name_H-M   'P 1'
#
loop_
_entity.id
_entity.type
_entity.pdbx_description
1 polymer ?
#
loop_
_entity_poly.entity_id
_entity_poly.type
_entity_poly.pdbx_seq_one_letter_code
_entity_poly.pdbx_strand_id
1 'polypeptide(L)'
;MGNDIAAPASPASASRKVPAPFDFGKLDLCVDDAACREVERLLHREARLLDTEHFSEWLEQVLDPTIRYVVVSRELRYRKERRYDAPVEMFLFNDDFTFLKARIDQFNSGMQWRTDPPERYRRLVTNIEVFLTGTKGEFVVRSNLLAQRSRRAYEIDQFTCCREDLVRRCPAGTLRLVQRRIDFDERSIAGRNLLLFL
;
A
#
# COMPACT_ATOMS: atom_id res chain seq x y z
N MET A 1 -5.23 42.47 26.61
CA MET A 1 -6.11 41.29 26.59
C MET A 1 -5.66 40.44 25.43
N GLY A 2 -4.78 39.52 25.70
CA GLY A 2 -4.23 38.59 24.68
C GLY A 2 -5.11 37.34 24.61
N ASN A 3 -5.62 37.04 23.42
CA ASN A 3 -6.31 35.80 23.13
C ASN A 3 -5.24 34.74 22.80
N ASP A 4 -4.91 33.92 23.78
CA ASP A 4 -4.21 32.65 23.55
C ASP A 4 -5.18 31.67 22.90
N ILE A 5 -5.08 31.54 21.58
CA ILE A 5 -5.74 30.45 20.86
C ILE A 5 -4.80 29.24 21.00
N ALA A 6 -5.10 28.39 21.97
CA ALA A 6 -4.45 27.09 22.10
C ALA A 6 -4.70 26.26 20.85
N ALA A 7 -3.63 25.86 20.17
CA ALA A 7 -3.71 24.91 19.06
C ALA A 7 -4.31 23.59 19.56
N PRO A 8 -5.21 22.93 18.82
CA PRO A 8 -5.75 21.64 19.21
C PRO A 8 -4.63 20.62 19.30
N ALA A 9 -4.54 19.96 20.46
CA ALA A 9 -3.60 18.89 20.70
C ALA A 9 -3.75 17.80 19.63
N SER A 10 -2.66 17.53 18.93
CA SER A 10 -2.58 16.40 18.00
C SER A 10 -2.93 15.11 18.76
N PRO A 11 -3.80 14.23 18.25
CA PRO A 11 -4.14 13.00 18.94
C PRO A 11 -2.86 12.18 19.13
N ALA A 12 -2.60 11.84 20.37
CA ALA A 12 -1.41 11.10 20.79
C ALA A 12 -1.16 9.91 19.86
N SER A 13 0.04 9.87 19.28
CA SER A 13 0.60 8.74 18.55
C SER A 13 0.68 7.54 19.51
N ALA A 14 -0.41 6.81 19.66
CA ALA A 14 -0.35 5.45 20.15
C ALA A 14 0.60 4.72 19.20
N SER A 15 1.69 4.16 19.73
CA SER A 15 2.69 3.40 18.96
C SER A 15 1.96 2.36 18.11
N ARG A 16 1.70 2.70 16.84
CA ARG A 16 0.98 1.83 15.89
C ARG A 16 1.94 0.71 15.56
N LYS A 17 1.72 -0.45 16.17
CA LYS A 17 2.55 -1.63 15.92
C LYS A 17 2.55 -1.93 14.42
N VAL A 18 3.72 -1.87 13.82
CA VAL A 18 3.89 -2.20 12.40
C VAL A 18 3.75 -3.70 12.24
N PRO A 19 2.93 -4.16 11.28
CA PRO A 19 2.85 -5.58 10.96
C PRO A 19 4.22 -6.12 10.55
N ALA A 20 4.61 -7.25 11.11
CA ALA A 20 5.80 -7.97 10.66
C ALA A 20 5.56 -8.54 9.25
N PRO A 21 6.63 -8.72 8.45
CA PRO A 21 6.53 -9.43 7.18
C PRO A 21 6.05 -10.86 7.39
N PHE A 22 5.35 -11.43 6.41
CA PHE A 22 4.90 -12.80 6.46
C PHE A 22 6.06 -13.78 6.26
N ASP A 23 6.01 -14.90 6.96
CA ASP A 23 6.96 -16.02 6.77
C ASP A 23 6.36 -16.99 5.75
N PHE A 24 6.61 -16.73 4.48
CA PHE A 24 6.09 -17.54 3.36
C PHE A 24 6.57 -18.99 3.40
N GLY A 25 7.67 -19.29 4.10
CA GLY A 25 8.17 -20.67 4.27
C GLY A 25 7.26 -21.54 5.17
N LYS A 26 6.32 -20.90 5.89
CA LYS A 26 5.38 -21.57 6.79
C LYS A 26 3.94 -21.55 6.30
N LEU A 27 3.69 -20.99 5.12
CA LEU A 27 2.36 -20.88 4.53
C LEU A 27 2.20 -21.88 3.38
N ASP A 28 1.03 -22.51 3.30
CA ASP A 28 0.69 -23.38 2.20
C ASP A 28 0.19 -22.57 1.01
N LEU A 29 0.68 -22.91 -0.18
CA LEU A 29 0.24 -22.30 -1.42
C LEU A 29 -1.24 -22.68 -1.68
N CYS A 30 -2.05 -21.70 -2.06
CA CYS A 30 -3.44 -21.95 -2.45
C CYS A 30 -3.49 -22.66 -3.81
N VAL A 31 -4.12 -23.82 -3.85
CA VAL A 31 -4.32 -24.63 -5.07
C VAL A 31 -5.73 -24.48 -5.65
N ASP A 32 -6.60 -23.70 -5.01
CA ASP A 32 -7.94 -23.38 -5.51
C ASP A 32 -7.87 -22.28 -6.57
N ASP A 33 -7.97 -22.66 -7.83
CA ASP A 33 -7.95 -21.73 -8.97
C ASP A 33 -9.02 -20.63 -8.86
N ALA A 34 -10.19 -20.95 -8.32
CA ALA A 34 -11.28 -19.97 -8.20
C ALA A 34 -10.91 -18.87 -7.20
N ALA A 35 -10.35 -19.24 -6.05
CA ALA A 35 -9.87 -18.31 -5.04
C ALA A 35 -8.71 -17.47 -5.58
N CYS A 36 -7.74 -18.08 -6.25
CA CYS A 36 -6.60 -17.39 -6.86
C CYS A 36 -7.07 -16.34 -7.88
N ARG A 37 -7.97 -16.70 -8.79
CA ARG A 37 -8.54 -15.76 -9.77
C ARG A 37 -9.35 -14.63 -9.13
N GLU A 38 -10.02 -14.89 -8.02
CA GLU A 38 -10.74 -13.83 -7.30
C GLU A 38 -9.77 -12.81 -6.69
N VAL A 39 -8.67 -13.26 -6.11
CA VAL A 39 -7.59 -12.40 -5.62
C VAL A 39 -6.96 -11.60 -6.76
N GLU A 40 -6.63 -12.23 -7.88
CA GLU A 40 -6.10 -11.54 -9.07
C GLU A 40 -7.04 -10.44 -9.55
N ARG A 41 -8.34 -10.72 -9.64
CA ARG A 41 -9.35 -9.73 -10.04
C ARG A 41 -9.43 -8.56 -9.06
N LEU A 42 -9.30 -8.81 -7.75
CA LEU A 42 -9.23 -7.77 -6.74
C LEU A 42 -8.05 -6.83 -7.00
N LEU A 43 -6.84 -7.38 -7.17
CA LEU A 43 -5.62 -6.60 -7.40
C LEU A 43 -5.64 -5.84 -8.73
N HIS A 44 -6.16 -6.45 -9.80
CA HIS A 44 -6.31 -5.77 -11.10
C HIS A 44 -7.36 -4.66 -11.05
N ARG A 45 -8.47 -4.88 -10.32
CA ARG A 45 -9.47 -3.85 -10.09
C ARG A 45 -8.90 -2.68 -9.29
N GLU A 46 -8.14 -2.97 -8.23
CA GLU A 46 -7.42 -1.99 -7.45
C GLU A 46 -6.53 -1.11 -8.34
N ALA A 47 -5.64 -1.74 -9.12
CA ALA A 47 -4.74 -1.03 -10.02
C ALA A 47 -5.51 -0.10 -10.97
N ARG A 48 -6.62 -0.57 -11.55
CA ARG A 48 -7.48 0.24 -12.42
C ARG A 48 -8.09 1.43 -11.70
N LEU A 49 -8.65 1.25 -10.50
CA LEU A 49 -9.26 2.33 -9.72
C LEU A 49 -8.24 3.41 -9.38
N LEU A 50 -7.04 3.00 -8.98
CA LEU A 50 -5.94 3.92 -8.66
C LEU A 50 -5.39 4.63 -9.91
N ASP A 51 -5.32 3.96 -11.07
CA ASP A 51 -4.85 4.53 -12.33
C ASP A 51 -5.85 5.53 -12.95
N THR A 52 -7.12 5.40 -12.59
CA THR A 52 -8.20 6.28 -13.06
C THR A 52 -8.67 7.27 -11.98
N GLU A 53 -7.92 7.41 -10.89
CA GLU A 53 -8.16 8.34 -9.79
C GLU A 53 -9.52 8.16 -9.08
N HIS A 54 -10.10 6.95 -9.14
CA HIS A 54 -11.31 6.59 -8.40
C HIS A 54 -10.99 6.22 -6.94
N PHE A 55 -10.30 7.13 -6.23
CA PHE A 55 -9.76 6.87 -4.90
C PHE A 55 -10.84 6.60 -3.84
N SER A 56 -11.97 7.29 -3.91
CA SER A 56 -13.08 7.06 -2.98
C SER A 56 -13.67 5.66 -3.15
N GLU A 57 -13.84 5.20 -4.39
CA GLU A 57 -14.31 3.86 -4.69
C GLU A 57 -13.29 2.79 -4.25
N TRP A 58 -12.00 3.04 -4.47
CA TRP A 58 -10.93 2.19 -3.98
C TRP A 58 -10.99 2.04 -2.45
N LEU A 59 -11.09 3.15 -1.71
CA LEU A 59 -11.15 3.15 -0.26
C LEU A 59 -12.34 2.33 0.26
N GLU A 60 -13.52 2.50 -0.34
CA GLU A 60 -14.77 1.88 0.13
C GLU A 60 -14.93 0.43 -0.29
N GLN A 61 -14.43 0.04 -1.47
CA GLN A 61 -14.72 -1.26 -2.06
C GLN A 61 -13.55 -2.24 -2.02
N VAL A 62 -12.32 -1.76 -1.92
CA VAL A 62 -11.11 -2.59 -1.91
C VAL A 62 -10.54 -2.72 -0.50
N LEU A 63 -10.56 -1.65 0.30
CA LEU A 63 -9.98 -1.67 1.64
C LEU A 63 -11.00 -2.10 2.70
N ASP A 64 -10.52 -2.86 3.67
CA ASP A 64 -11.27 -3.14 4.90
C ASP A 64 -11.16 -1.93 5.85
N PRO A 65 -12.19 -1.57 6.63
CA PRO A 65 -12.11 -0.50 7.63
C PRO A 65 -10.99 -0.67 8.67
N THR A 66 -10.51 -1.90 8.84
CA THR A 66 -9.39 -2.22 9.75
C THR A 66 -8.02 -2.19 9.07
N ILE A 67 -7.94 -1.70 7.82
CA ILE A 67 -6.72 -1.70 7.01
C ILE A 67 -5.50 -1.15 7.76
N ARG A 68 -4.38 -1.83 7.57
CA ARG A 68 -3.04 -1.37 7.94
C ARG A 68 -2.20 -1.29 6.67
N TYR A 69 -1.87 -0.08 6.26
CA TYR A 69 -1.15 0.21 5.02
C TYR A 69 0.24 0.74 5.36
N VAL A 70 1.25 -0.09 5.12
CA VAL A 70 2.63 0.21 5.52
C VAL A 70 3.51 0.23 4.29
N VAL A 71 4.30 1.29 4.16
CA VAL A 71 5.33 1.41 3.12
C VAL A 71 6.68 1.51 3.80
N VAL A 72 7.57 0.60 3.46
CA VAL A 72 8.92 0.54 4.00
C VAL A 72 9.97 0.75 2.93
N SER A 73 11.08 1.33 3.32
CA SER A 73 12.30 1.37 2.54
C SER A 73 13.40 0.73 3.39
N ARG A 74 14.20 -0.14 2.77
CA ARG A 74 15.27 -0.86 3.46
C ARG A 74 16.62 -0.32 3.07
N GLU A 75 17.52 -0.28 4.06
CA GLU A 75 18.91 0.03 3.79
C GLU A 75 19.59 -1.14 3.03
N LEU A 76 20.27 -0.81 1.93
CA LEU A 76 21.09 -1.79 1.22
C LEU A 76 22.38 -2.02 2.02
N ARG A 77 22.59 -3.26 2.45
CA ARG A 77 23.80 -3.68 3.20
C ARG A 77 24.56 -4.74 2.44
N TYR A 78 25.87 -4.81 2.65
CA TYR A 78 26.69 -5.90 2.15
C TYR A 78 26.23 -7.22 2.74
N ARG A 79 26.36 -8.33 1.97
CA ARG A 79 25.93 -9.67 2.43
C ARG A 79 26.55 -10.08 3.76
N LYS A 80 27.81 -9.71 4.02
CA LYS A 80 28.51 -9.98 5.29
C LYS A 80 27.89 -9.29 6.49
N GLU A 81 27.28 -8.12 6.31
CA GLU A 81 26.65 -7.32 7.38
C GLU A 81 25.26 -7.83 7.73
N ARG A 82 24.59 -8.54 6.81
CA ARG A 82 23.27 -9.13 7.04
C ARG A 82 23.25 -10.25 8.10
N ARG A 83 24.42 -10.72 8.52
CA ARG A 83 24.53 -11.82 9.50
C ARG A 83 24.27 -11.38 10.93
N TYR A 84 24.39 -10.12 11.23
CA TYR A 84 24.50 -9.63 12.61
C TYR A 84 23.29 -8.86 13.10
N ASP A 85 22.52 -8.22 12.22
CA ASP A 85 21.35 -7.41 12.61
C ASP A 85 20.24 -7.50 11.58
N ALA A 86 18.99 -7.41 12.07
CA ALA A 86 17.85 -7.16 11.18
C ALA A 86 18.07 -5.84 10.41
N PRO A 87 17.76 -5.78 9.11
CA PRO A 87 17.88 -4.53 8.36
C PRO A 87 17.05 -3.44 9.04
N VAL A 88 17.64 -2.27 9.18
CA VAL A 88 16.91 -1.09 9.66
C VAL A 88 15.86 -0.74 8.60
N GLU A 89 14.61 -0.83 8.97
CA GLU A 89 13.49 -0.43 8.14
C GLU A 89 13.14 1.02 8.43
N MET A 90 13.03 1.81 7.38
CA MET A 90 12.47 3.15 7.45
C MET A 90 11.02 3.09 6.99
N PHE A 91 10.10 3.55 7.84
CA PHE A 91 8.69 3.64 7.49
C PHE A 91 8.42 4.96 6.78
N LEU A 92 8.05 4.87 5.50
CA LEU A 92 7.61 6.02 4.71
C LEU A 92 6.14 6.36 5.03
N PHE A 93 5.32 5.33 5.16
CA PHE A 93 3.92 5.43 5.57
C PHE A 93 3.55 4.31 6.53
N ASN A 94 2.68 4.61 7.48
CA ASN A 94 2.04 3.64 8.37
C ASN A 94 0.62 4.12 8.64
N ASP A 95 -0.22 3.98 7.61
CA ASP A 95 -1.55 4.55 7.54
C ASP A 95 -2.62 3.52 7.97
N ASP A 96 -3.66 3.99 8.62
CA ASP A 96 -4.92 3.30 8.78
C ASP A 96 -5.98 3.88 7.84
N PHE A 97 -7.19 3.35 7.90
CA PHE A 97 -8.31 3.80 7.07
C PHE A 97 -8.57 5.32 7.19
N THR A 98 -8.47 5.87 8.38
CA THR A 98 -8.70 7.30 8.64
C THR A 98 -7.66 8.17 7.96
N PHE A 99 -6.37 7.78 8.02
CA PHE A 99 -5.30 8.51 7.35
C PHE A 99 -5.39 8.39 5.83
N LEU A 100 -5.68 7.19 5.31
CA LEU A 100 -5.89 7.01 3.87
C LEU A 100 -7.06 7.86 3.38
N LYS A 101 -8.17 7.90 4.12
CA LYS A 101 -9.31 8.76 3.82
C LYS A 101 -8.91 10.24 3.80
N ALA A 102 -8.18 10.71 4.80
CA ALA A 102 -7.73 12.11 4.85
C ALA A 102 -6.82 12.47 3.66
N ARG A 103 -5.95 11.55 3.22
CA ARG A 103 -5.13 11.74 2.02
C ARG A 103 -5.98 11.84 0.76
N ILE A 104 -7.02 11.01 0.64
CA ILE A 104 -7.96 11.05 -0.49
C ILE A 104 -8.76 12.35 -0.47
N ASP A 105 -9.27 12.76 0.69
CA ASP A 105 -10.00 14.03 0.84
C ASP A 105 -9.13 15.23 0.44
N GLN A 106 -7.83 15.17 0.74
CA GLN A 106 -6.86 16.18 0.29
C GLN A 106 -6.68 16.19 -1.24
N PHE A 107 -6.65 15.02 -1.90
CA PHE A 107 -6.64 14.94 -3.37
C PHE A 107 -7.91 15.55 -3.96
N ASN A 108 -9.06 15.21 -3.40
CA ASN A 108 -10.36 15.66 -3.91
C ASN A 108 -10.63 17.16 -3.67
N SER A 109 -9.91 17.80 -2.74
CA SER A 109 -10.09 19.22 -2.42
C SER A 109 -9.67 20.19 -3.53
N GLY A 110 -8.95 19.70 -4.55
CA GLY A 110 -8.42 20.53 -5.64
C GLY A 110 -7.33 21.53 -5.22
N MET A 111 -6.96 21.58 -3.94
CA MET A 111 -5.92 22.49 -3.44
C MET A 111 -4.49 22.02 -3.77
N GLN A 112 -4.33 20.85 -4.38
CA GLN A 112 -3.03 20.34 -4.78
C GLN A 112 -2.65 20.84 -6.19
N TRP A 113 -2.14 22.05 -6.27
CA TRP A 113 -1.60 22.64 -7.52
C TRP A 113 -0.54 21.75 -8.21
N ARG A 114 0.06 20.79 -7.51
CA ARG A 114 1.05 19.87 -8.06
C ARG A 114 0.47 18.80 -8.97
N THR A 115 -0.84 18.56 -8.91
CA THR A 115 -1.55 17.56 -9.72
C THR A 115 -2.34 18.20 -10.86
N ASP A 116 -2.10 19.48 -11.18
CA ASP A 116 -2.67 20.17 -12.34
C ASP A 116 -1.54 20.58 -13.32
N PRO A 117 -1.50 20.04 -14.54
CA PRO A 117 -2.38 19.00 -15.09
C PRO A 117 -2.21 17.65 -14.40
N PRO A 118 -3.26 16.78 -14.41
CA PRO A 118 -3.25 15.50 -13.71
C PRO A 118 -2.11 14.60 -14.19
N GLU A 119 -1.48 13.93 -13.25
CA GLU A 119 -0.47 12.92 -13.52
C GLU A 119 -1.14 11.65 -14.06
N ARG A 120 -0.46 10.92 -14.94
CA ARG A 120 -0.96 9.64 -15.43
C ARG A 120 -0.18 8.52 -14.77
N TYR A 121 -0.92 7.57 -14.23
CA TYR A 121 -0.35 6.38 -13.61
C TYR A 121 -0.65 5.13 -14.43
N ARG A 122 0.26 4.18 -14.41
CA ARG A 122 0.05 2.83 -14.92
C ARG A 122 0.70 1.84 -13.97
N ARG A 123 -0.12 0.95 -13.41
CA ARG A 123 0.30 -0.10 -12.50
C ARG A 123 0.25 -1.45 -13.19
N LEU A 124 1.36 -2.17 -13.12
CA LEU A 124 1.51 -3.54 -13.60
C LEU A 124 1.70 -4.42 -12.38
N VAL A 125 0.69 -5.22 -12.05
CA VAL A 125 0.74 -6.19 -10.95
C VAL A 125 1.11 -7.54 -11.53
N THR A 126 2.17 -8.14 -11.01
CA THR A 126 2.74 -9.40 -11.53
C THR A 126 3.13 -10.33 -10.41
N ASN A 127 3.47 -11.59 -10.76
CA ASN A 127 4.00 -12.59 -9.84
C ASN A 127 3.09 -12.76 -8.61
N ILE A 128 1.79 -12.87 -8.87
CA ILE A 128 0.79 -13.01 -7.80
C ILE A 128 0.83 -14.45 -7.29
N GLU A 129 1.15 -14.60 -6.02
CA GLU A 129 1.15 -15.86 -5.28
C GLU A 129 0.14 -15.74 -4.13
N VAL A 130 -0.73 -16.74 -4.00
CA VAL A 130 -1.78 -16.75 -2.98
C VAL A 130 -1.52 -17.88 -1.99
N PHE A 131 -1.52 -17.58 -0.70
CA PHE A 131 -1.24 -18.53 0.38
C PHE A 131 -2.40 -18.60 1.36
N LEU A 132 -2.58 -19.77 1.96
CA LEU A 132 -3.60 -20.03 2.98
C LEU A 132 -3.09 -19.62 4.36
N THR A 133 -3.94 -18.95 5.14
CA THR A 133 -3.63 -18.57 6.54
C THR A 133 -4.10 -19.61 7.59
N GLY A 134 -4.82 -20.63 7.15
CA GLY A 134 -5.55 -21.54 8.06
C GLY A 134 -6.92 -20.98 8.48
N THR A 135 -7.21 -19.70 8.23
CA THR A 135 -8.53 -19.10 8.46
C THR A 135 -9.34 -19.11 7.17
N LYS A 136 -10.54 -19.67 7.21
CA LYS A 136 -11.41 -19.76 6.03
C LYS A 136 -11.73 -18.36 5.47
N GLY A 137 -11.49 -18.18 4.18
CA GLY A 137 -11.78 -16.92 3.49
C GLY A 137 -10.73 -15.82 3.73
N GLU A 138 -9.58 -16.17 4.31
CA GLU A 138 -8.46 -15.27 4.50
C GLU A 138 -7.22 -15.80 3.77
N PHE A 139 -6.52 -14.94 3.07
CA PHE A 139 -5.38 -15.27 2.23
C PHE A 139 -4.24 -14.28 2.47
N VAL A 140 -3.02 -14.79 2.51
CA VAL A 140 -1.83 -13.98 2.35
C VAL A 140 -1.46 -13.96 0.86
N VAL A 141 -1.18 -12.79 0.35
CA VAL A 141 -0.88 -12.60 -1.07
C VAL A 141 0.47 -11.90 -1.22
N ARG A 142 1.32 -12.45 -2.05
CA ARG A 142 2.56 -11.82 -2.48
C ARG A 142 2.43 -11.39 -3.92
N SER A 143 2.85 -10.18 -4.24
CA SER A 143 2.86 -9.69 -5.62
C SER A 143 3.97 -8.69 -5.83
N ASN A 144 4.40 -8.52 -7.10
CA ASN A 144 5.29 -7.45 -7.50
C ASN A 144 4.50 -6.36 -8.21
N LEU A 145 4.87 -5.12 -7.96
CA LEU A 145 4.27 -3.96 -8.61
C LEU A 145 5.35 -3.15 -9.33
N LEU A 146 5.09 -2.85 -10.60
CA LEU A 146 5.74 -1.78 -11.34
C LEU A 146 4.71 -0.67 -11.54
N ALA A 147 4.95 0.50 -10.98
CA ALA A 147 4.12 1.68 -11.17
C ALA A 147 4.90 2.73 -11.97
N GLN A 148 4.39 3.11 -13.13
CA GLN A 148 4.91 4.21 -13.91
C GLN A 148 4.05 5.44 -13.70
N ARG A 149 4.69 6.57 -13.39
CA ARG A 149 4.08 7.90 -13.32
C ARG A 149 4.59 8.74 -14.48
N SER A 150 3.68 9.29 -15.26
CA SER A 150 3.98 10.24 -16.32
C SER A 150 3.42 11.61 -15.95
N ARG A 151 4.29 12.60 -15.86
CA ARG A 151 3.96 13.98 -15.53
C ARG A 151 4.55 14.90 -16.58
N ARG A 152 3.72 15.78 -17.14
CA ARG A 152 4.13 16.65 -18.23
C ARG A 152 4.75 15.90 -19.42
N ALA A 153 5.39 16.60 -20.33
CA ALA A 153 5.91 15.98 -21.56
C ALA A 153 7.19 15.14 -21.36
N TYR A 154 7.91 15.33 -20.25
CA TYR A 154 9.29 14.80 -20.13
C TYR A 154 9.60 14.14 -18.78
N GLU A 155 8.68 14.12 -17.84
CA GLU A 155 8.91 13.53 -16.53
C GLU A 155 8.24 12.15 -16.47
N ILE A 156 9.04 11.10 -16.44
CA ILE A 156 8.60 9.72 -16.25
C ILE A 156 9.37 9.17 -15.05
N ASP A 157 8.63 8.75 -14.01
CA ASP A 157 9.19 8.04 -12.88
C ASP A 157 8.65 6.60 -12.88
N GLN A 158 9.48 5.66 -12.48
CA GLN A 158 9.10 4.27 -12.29
C GLN A 158 9.41 3.86 -10.87
N PHE A 159 8.51 3.09 -10.27
CA PHE A 159 8.62 2.58 -8.90
C PHE A 159 8.43 1.07 -8.95
N THR A 160 9.38 0.34 -8.38
CA THR A 160 9.27 -1.11 -8.23
C THR A 160 9.19 -1.47 -6.76
N CYS A 161 8.31 -2.39 -6.44
CA CYS A 161 8.19 -2.87 -5.07
C CYS A 161 7.59 -4.29 -5.01
N CYS A 162 7.93 -4.99 -3.93
CA CYS A 162 7.22 -6.18 -3.51
C CYS A 162 6.08 -5.78 -2.57
N ARG A 163 4.92 -6.43 -2.70
CA ARG A 163 3.78 -6.25 -1.81
C ARG A 163 3.45 -7.56 -1.11
N GLU A 164 3.14 -7.45 0.16
CA GLU A 164 2.65 -8.53 1.01
C GLU A 164 1.30 -8.08 1.59
N ASP A 165 0.24 -8.74 1.17
CA ASP A 165 -1.13 -8.37 1.50
C ASP A 165 -1.81 -9.44 2.35
N LEU A 166 -2.62 -9.05 3.32
CA LEU A 166 -3.63 -9.89 3.94
C LEU A 166 -4.99 -9.52 3.36
N VAL A 167 -5.61 -10.49 2.72
CA VAL A 167 -6.92 -10.34 2.08
C VAL A 167 -7.93 -11.19 2.82
N ARG A 168 -9.10 -10.64 3.13
CA ARG A 168 -10.16 -11.33 3.86
C ARG A 168 -11.50 -11.19 3.15
N ARG A 169 -12.28 -12.28 3.17
CA ARG A 169 -13.66 -12.24 2.72
C ARG A 169 -14.55 -11.58 3.76
N CYS A 170 -15.18 -10.49 3.38
CA CYS A 170 -16.14 -9.80 4.24
C CYS A 170 -17.50 -10.54 4.27
N PRO A 171 -18.40 -10.22 5.22
CA PRO A 171 -19.73 -10.86 5.32
C PRO A 171 -20.58 -10.75 4.04
N ALA A 172 -20.36 -9.70 3.24
CA ALA A 172 -21.01 -9.52 1.93
C ALA A 172 -20.46 -10.45 0.83
N GLY A 173 -19.47 -11.31 1.14
CA GLY A 173 -18.90 -12.28 0.23
C GLY A 173 -17.74 -11.75 -0.63
N THR A 174 -17.46 -10.45 -0.63
CA THR A 174 -16.36 -9.84 -1.39
C THR A 174 -15.04 -9.89 -0.63
N LEU A 175 -13.92 -9.98 -1.35
CA LEU A 175 -12.59 -9.88 -0.76
C LEU A 175 -12.21 -8.42 -0.53
N ARG A 176 -11.51 -8.13 0.60
CA ARG A 176 -10.98 -6.82 0.95
C ARG A 176 -9.57 -6.93 1.50
N LEU A 177 -8.78 -5.88 1.32
CA LEU A 177 -7.44 -5.75 1.89
C LEU A 177 -7.55 -5.34 3.35
N VAL A 178 -6.99 -6.16 4.24
CA VAL A 178 -6.94 -5.93 5.71
C VAL A 178 -5.57 -5.42 6.14
N GLN A 179 -4.53 -5.85 5.44
CA GLN A 179 -3.17 -5.39 5.67
C GLN A 179 -2.45 -5.32 4.32
N ARG A 180 -1.64 -4.30 4.14
CA ARG A 180 -0.68 -4.19 3.04
C ARG A 180 0.66 -3.76 3.60
N ARG A 181 1.69 -4.48 3.23
CA ARG A 181 3.07 -4.09 3.40
C ARG A 181 3.72 -3.95 2.03
N ILE A 182 4.29 -2.80 1.77
CA ILE A 182 5.00 -2.48 0.53
C ILE A 182 6.47 -2.30 0.86
N ASP A 183 7.31 -3.05 0.18
CA ASP A 183 8.76 -3.02 0.32
C ASP A 183 9.37 -2.50 -0.99
N PHE A 184 9.91 -1.29 -0.95
CA PHE A 184 10.54 -0.68 -2.11
C PHE A 184 11.90 -1.30 -2.38
N ASP A 185 12.16 -1.57 -3.67
CA ASP A 185 13.48 -2.02 -4.13
C ASP A 185 14.50 -0.88 -4.07
N GLU A 186 14.04 0.36 -4.20
CA GLU A 186 14.88 1.55 -4.19
C GLU A 186 15.09 2.08 -2.76
N ARG A 187 16.35 2.35 -2.42
CA ARG A 187 16.69 3.01 -1.14
C ARG A 187 16.23 4.47 -1.09
N SER A 188 16.36 5.15 -2.21
CA SER A 188 16.02 6.55 -2.37
C SER A 188 15.01 6.68 -3.49
N ILE A 189 13.81 7.12 -3.14
CA ILE A 189 12.78 7.37 -4.13
C ILE A 189 13.19 8.61 -4.93
N ALA A 190 13.57 8.38 -6.19
CA ALA A 190 14.04 9.45 -7.08
C ALA A 190 12.96 10.49 -7.43
N GLY A 191 11.69 10.18 -7.14
CA GLY A 191 10.57 11.07 -7.40
C GLY A 191 10.50 12.25 -6.43
N ARG A 192 10.06 13.42 -6.94
CA ARG A 192 9.92 14.65 -6.14
C ARG A 192 8.90 14.55 -4.99
N ASN A 193 8.00 13.60 -5.03
CA ASN A 193 7.03 13.29 -3.99
C ASN A 193 6.52 11.85 -4.12
N LEU A 194 6.07 11.29 -3.02
CA LEU A 194 5.44 9.98 -2.95
C LEU A 194 3.94 10.15 -2.62
N LEU A 195 3.22 10.86 -3.48
CA LEU A 195 1.77 11.10 -3.29
C LEU A 195 0.90 9.93 -3.79
N LEU A 196 1.51 8.93 -4.42
CA LEU A 196 0.76 7.81 -5.00
C LEU A 196 0.39 6.75 -3.95
N PHE A 197 -0.71 6.05 -4.21
CA PHE A 197 -1.05 4.79 -3.57
C PHE A 197 -0.48 3.63 -4.41
N LEU A 198 0.07 2.59 -3.75
CA LEU A 198 0.78 1.47 -4.38
C LEU A 198 0.12 0.13 -4.04
#